data_3e4796c4d7fa44be6ac6252b6ae4c227
#
_entry.id   3e4796c4d7fa44be6ac6252b6ae4c227
#
_cell.length_a   1.000
_cell.length_b   1.000
_cell.length_c   1.000
_cell.angle_alpha   90.00
_cell.angle_beta   90.00
_cell.angle_gamma   90.00
#
_symmetry.space_group_name_H-M   'P 1'
#
loop_
_entity.id
_entity.type
_entity.pdbx_description
1 polymer ?
#
loop_
_entity_poly.entity_id
_entity_poly.type
_entity_poly.pdbx_seq_one_letter_code
_entity_poly.pdbx_strand_id
1 'polypeptide(L)'
;LEAAYAVLRAKGYRGATMSAVAEAASASKETLYSWFGDKQGLFRGLIEANAAQAQAALTAALAAAPDAVEASLVQFGEALLTLLTGERAVAINRIAAAEADRGAAFGMLLAASGRDSVMPRLAGLMADLELAGVVRLDDPADAADAYLGLLLGDLPVRRIIGVAPPPRKAAIAARAERAARLWLRLYAVTRP
;
A
#
# COMPACT_ATOMS: atom_id res chain seq x y z
N LEU A 1 -9.97 2.61 -15.84
CA LEU A 1 -9.36 3.21 -14.64
C LEU A 1 -8.06 3.98 -14.95
N GLU A 2 -7.20 3.54 -15.89
CA GLU A 2 -5.95 4.24 -16.23
C GLU A 2 -6.17 5.70 -16.66
N ALA A 3 -7.14 5.94 -17.52
CA ALA A 3 -7.51 7.30 -17.94
C ALA A 3 -7.96 8.17 -16.74
N ALA A 4 -8.67 7.58 -15.78
CA ALA A 4 -9.05 8.29 -14.57
C ALA A 4 -7.86 8.67 -13.70
N TYR A 5 -6.87 7.76 -13.54
CA TYR A 5 -5.60 8.07 -12.86
C TYR A 5 -4.84 9.21 -13.56
N ALA A 6 -4.77 9.18 -14.89
CA ALA A 6 -4.09 10.22 -15.66
C ALA A 6 -4.74 11.59 -15.46
N VAL A 7 -6.07 11.65 -15.55
CA VAL A 7 -6.84 12.89 -15.33
C VAL A 7 -6.70 13.39 -13.89
N LEU A 8 -6.79 12.51 -12.90
CA LEU A 8 -6.61 12.86 -11.50
C LEU A 8 -5.22 13.41 -11.20
N ARG A 9 -4.19 12.81 -11.77
CA ARG A 9 -2.81 13.29 -11.61
C ARG A 9 -2.61 14.67 -12.23
N ALA A 10 -3.22 14.91 -13.40
CA ALA A 10 -3.07 16.17 -14.11
C ALA A 10 -3.91 17.32 -13.51
N LYS A 11 -5.12 17.04 -13.06
CA LYS A 11 -6.13 18.07 -12.67
C LYS A 11 -6.51 18.05 -11.19
N GLY A 12 -5.99 17.10 -10.41
CA GLY A 12 -6.41 16.86 -9.03
C GLY A 12 -7.87 16.37 -8.92
N TYR A 13 -8.33 16.08 -7.70
CA TYR A 13 -9.70 15.57 -7.51
C TYR A 13 -10.75 16.56 -8.01
N ARG A 14 -10.62 17.86 -7.68
CA ARG A 14 -11.63 18.87 -8.07
C ARG A 14 -11.76 19.02 -9.58
N GLY A 15 -10.62 19.03 -10.29
CA GLY A 15 -10.58 19.20 -11.74
C GLY A 15 -10.88 17.93 -12.54
N ALA A 16 -10.87 16.75 -11.92
CA ALA A 16 -11.23 15.50 -12.57
C ALA A 16 -12.76 15.36 -12.62
N THR A 17 -13.34 15.71 -13.76
CA THR A 17 -14.78 15.54 -14.01
C THR A 17 -15.04 14.23 -14.74
N MET A 18 -16.26 13.68 -14.62
CA MET A 18 -16.70 12.49 -15.38
C MET A 18 -16.52 12.69 -16.88
N SER A 19 -16.76 13.93 -17.36
CA SER A 19 -16.55 14.30 -18.78
C SER A 19 -15.10 14.21 -19.19
N ALA A 20 -14.17 14.75 -18.39
CA ALA A 20 -12.74 14.70 -18.69
C ALA A 20 -12.20 13.26 -18.66
N VAL A 21 -12.74 12.42 -17.78
CA VAL A 21 -12.36 11.00 -17.73
C VAL A 21 -12.95 10.24 -18.92
N ALA A 22 -14.20 10.52 -19.32
CA ALA A 22 -14.81 9.92 -20.50
C ALA A 22 -14.02 10.24 -21.78
N GLU A 23 -13.66 11.50 -21.96
CA GLU A 23 -12.82 11.95 -23.06
C GLU A 23 -11.46 11.24 -23.07
N ALA A 24 -10.77 11.21 -21.94
CA ALA A 24 -9.46 10.55 -21.82
C ALA A 24 -9.53 9.02 -21.99
N ALA A 25 -10.68 8.42 -21.68
CA ALA A 25 -10.93 6.98 -21.84
C ALA A 25 -11.46 6.60 -23.24
N SER A 26 -11.75 7.57 -24.10
CA SER A 26 -12.46 7.35 -25.37
C SER A 26 -13.79 6.61 -25.15
N ALA A 27 -14.50 6.95 -24.07
CA ALA A 27 -15.78 6.34 -23.67
C ALA A 27 -16.89 7.39 -23.63
N SER A 28 -18.15 6.93 -23.66
CA SER A 28 -19.27 7.85 -23.44
C SER A 28 -19.44 8.19 -21.96
N LYS A 29 -20.05 9.34 -21.67
CA LYS A 29 -20.39 9.71 -20.29
C LYS A 29 -21.37 8.72 -19.67
N GLU A 30 -22.35 8.29 -20.45
CA GLU A 30 -23.36 7.32 -20.06
C GLU A 30 -22.72 6.01 -19.60
N THR A 31 -21.70 5.55 -20.34
CA THR A 31 -20.94 4.35 -19.95
C THR A 31 -20.26 4.52 -18.60
N LEU A 32 -19.60 5.67 -18.36
CA LEU A 32 -18.97 5.94 -17.07
C LEU A 32 -19.97 6.06 -15.93
N TYR A 33 -21.09 6.75 -16.15
CA TYR A 33 -22.14 6.84 -15.15
C TYR A 33 -22.79 5.47 -14.87
N SER A 34 -22.97 4.63 -15.90
CA SER A 34 -23.46 3.25 -15.72
C SER A 34 -22.53 2.39 -14.87
N TRP A 35 -21.19 2.54 -15.01
CA TRP A 35 -20.22 1.75 -14.28
C TRP A 35 -19.96 2.24 -12.85
N PHE A 36 -19.90 3.53 -12.66
CA PHE A 36 -19.43 4.13 -11.42
C PHE A 36 -20.47 4.96 -10.67
N GLY A 37 -21.63 5.23 -11.28
CA GLY A 37 -22.68 6.08 -10.73
C GLY A 37 -22.31 7.56 -10.77
N ASP A 38 -21.27 7.94 -10.07
CA ASP A 38 -20.79 9.32 -9.97
C ASP A 38 -19.27 9.42 -9.83
N LYS A 39 -18.79 10.62 -9.60
CA LYS A 39 -17.36 10.87 -9.38
C LYS A 39 -16.82 10.21 -8.10
N GLN A 40 -17.64 10.10 -7.05
CA GLN A 40 -17.23 9.43 -5.82
C GLN A 40 -17.13 7.93 -6.03
N GLY A 41 -18.06 7.32 -6.76
CA GLY A 41 -18.02 5.93 -7.17
C GLY A 41 -16.82 5.60 -8.05
N LEU A 42 -16.48 6.48 -9.00
CA LEU A 42 -15.26 6.34 -9.80
C LEU A 42 -14.01 6.35 -8.90
N PHE A 43 -13.95 7.27 -7.94
CA PHE A 43 -12.79 7.35 -7.05
C PHE A 43 -12.71 6.17 -6.09
N ARG A 44 -13.84 5.66 -5.61
CA ARG A 44 -13.93 4.39 -4.86
C ARG A 44 -13.35 3.24 -5.69
N GLY A 45 -13.76 3.10 -6.96
CA GLY A 45 -13.24 2.08 -7.86
C GLY A 45 -11.72 2.18 -8.08
N LEU A 46 -11.14 3.39 -8.06
CA LEU A 46 -9.69 3.58 -8.13
C LEU A 46 -8.98 3.09 -6.85
N ILE A 47 -9.53 3.38 -5.68
CA ILE A 47 -9.00 2.90 -4.40
C ILE A 47 -9.05 1.37 -4.35
N GLU A 48 -10.20 0.78 -4.67
CA GLU A 48 -10.42 -0.67 -4.65
C GLU A 48 -9.49 -1.41 -5.63
N ALA A 49 -9.33 -0.90 -6.84
CA ALA A 49 -8.42 -1.47 -7.83
C ALA A 49 -6.95 -1.39 -7.38
N ASN A 50 -6.54 -0.26 -6.78
CA ASN A 50 -5.19 -0.13 -6.23
C ASN A 50 -4.98 -1.08 -5.05
N ALA A 51 -5.95 -1.24 -4.17
CA ALA A 51 -5.90 -2.16 -3.04
C ALA A 51 -5.85 -3.63 -3.50
N ALA A 52 -6.66 -4.01 -4.49
CA ALA A 52 -6.65 -5.37 -5.03
C ALA A 52 -5.30 -5.73 -5.65
N GLN A 53 -4.68 -4.81 -6.40
CA GLN A 53 -3.34 -5.00 -6.95
C GLN A 53 -2.28 -5.15 -5.84
N ALA A 54 -2.43 -4.37 -4.78
CA ALA A 54 -1.61 -4.46 -3.58
C ALA A 54 -1.68 -5.83 -2.92
N GLN A 55 -2.90 -6.26 -2.64
CA GLN A 55 -3.14 -7.53 -1.97
C GLN A 55 -2.63 -8.72 -2.78
N ALA A 56 -2.79 -8.69 -4.10
CA ALA A 56 -2.26 -9.73 -4.98
C ALA A 56 -0.72 -9.80 -4.90
N ALA A 57 -0.04 -8.65 -4.97
CA ALA A 57 1.41 -8.58 -4.86
C ALA A 57 1.91 -9.05 -3.49
N LEU A 58 1.23 -8.66 -2.40
CA LEU A 58 1.56 -9.09 -1.04
C LEU A 58 1.32 -10.58 -0.84
N THR A 59 0.21 -11.12 -1.36
CA THR A 59 -0.07 -12.56 -1.29
C THR A 59 1.01 -13.37 -1.99
N ALA A 60 1.44 -12.93 -3.17
CA ALA A 60 2.53 -13.59 -3.91
C ALA A 60 3.87 -13.55 -3.14
N ALA A 61 4.18 -12.41 -2.51
CA ALA A 61 5.40 -12.26 -1.71
C ALA A 61 5.38 -13.14 -0.45
N LEU A 62 4.24 -13.28 0.22
CA LEU A 62 4.08 -14.13 1.41
C LEU A 62 4.07 -15.63 1.09
N ALA A 63 3.61 -16.02 -0.12
CA ALA A 63 3.55 -17.43 -0.52
C ALA A 63 4.92 -18.01 -0.94
N ALA A 64 5.92 -17.18 -1.18
CA ALA A 64 7.10 -17.59 -1.94
C ALA A 64 8.22 -18.24 -1.12
N ALA A 65 8.24 -18.23 0.22
CA ALA A 65 9.37 -18.83 0.96
C ALA A 65 9.12 -19.10 2.46
N PRO A 66 8.71 -20.32 2.84
CA PRO A 66 8.70 -20.71 4.26
C PRO A 66 10.11 -20.89 4.87
N ASP A 67 11.13 -21.18 4.07
CA ASP A 67 12.44 -21.60 4.59
C ASP A 67 13.46 -20.46 4.83
N ALA A 68 13.17 -19.23 4.40
CA ALA A 68 14.07 -18.09 4.56
C ALA A 68 13.30 -16.84 5.00
N VAL A 69 13.08 -16.71 6.30
CA VAL A 69 12.32 -15.61 6.92
C VAL A 69 12.81 -14.23 6.46
N GLU A 70 14.13 -14.03 6.41
CA GLU A 70 14.68 -12.76 5.95
C GLU A 70 14.29 -12.47 4.51
N ALA A 71 14.38 -13.45 3.62
CA ALA A 71 13.99 -13.29 2.21
C ALA A 71 12.49 -13.00 2.05
N SER A 72 11.63 -13.65 2.83
CA SER A 72 10.18 -13.39 2.83
C SER A 72 9.86 -11.97 3.28
N LEU A 73 10.48 -11.50 4.36
CA LEU A 73 10.33 -10.14 4.85
C LEU A 73 10.84 -9.13 3.82
N VAL A 74 11.99 -9.37 3.20
CA VAL A 74 12.55 -8.49 2.16
C VAL A 74 11.59 -8.40 0.97
N GLN A 75 11.12 -9.53 0.46
CA GLN A 75 10.22 -9.59 -0.69
C GLN A 75 8.88 -8.89 -0.41
N PHE A 76 8.30 -9.13 0.75
CA PHE A 76 7.12 -8.41 1.22
C PHE A 76 7.38 -6.91 1.32
N GLY A 77 8.51 -6.52 1.92
CA GLY A 77 8.90 -5.12 2.08
C GLY A 77 9.09 -4.39 0.76
N GLU A 78 9.74 -5.02 -0.23
CA GLU A 78 9.90 -4.47 -1.58
C GLU A 78 8.55 -4.26 -2.28
N ALA A 79 7.66 -5.25 -2.20
CA ALA A 79 6.33 -5.17 -2.79
C ALA A 79 5.52 -4.03 -2.17
N LEU A 80 5.51 -3.94 -0.83
CA LEU A 80 4.78 -2.91 -0.10
C LEU A 80 5.33 -1.51 -0.35
N LEU A 81 6.66 -1.32 -0.32
CA LEU A 81 7.28 -0.02 -0.63
C LEU A 81 7.00 0.41 -2.07
N THR A 82 7.14 -0.49 -3.03
CA THR A 82 6.85 -0.22 -4.45
C THR A 82 5.42 0.30 -4.62
N LEU A 83 4.48 -0.35 -3.95
CA LEU A 83 3.09 0.04 -3.98
C LEU A 83 2.86 1.41 -3.33
N LEU A 84 3.23 1.56 -2.05
CA LEU A 84 2.89 2.74 -1.25
C LEU A 84 3.60 4.02 -1.71
N THR A 85 4.76 3.89 -2.35
CA THR A 85 5.52 5.02 -2.89
C THR A 85 5.27 5.28 -4.38
N GLY A 86 4.48 4.41 -5.03
CA GLY A 86 4.10 4.53 -6.43
C GLY A 86 3.17 5.70 -6.69
N GLU A 87 3.19 6.20 -7.93
CA GLU A 87 2.43 7.39 -8.35
C GLU A 87 0.92 7.27 -8.10
N ARG A 88 0.35 6.06 -8.28
CA ARG A 88 -1.08 5.81 -8.07
C ARG A 88 -1.46 5.95 -6.59
N ALA A 89 -0.73 5.27 -5.71
CA ALA A 89 -0.97 5.33 -4.28
C ALA A 89 -0.80 6.76 -3.74
N VAL A 90 0.25 7.46 -4.19
CA VAL A 90 0.50 8.86 -3.82
C VAL A 90 -0.65 9.76 -4.27
N ALA A 91 -1.13 9.62 -5.51
CA ALA A 91 -2.25 10.42 -6.02
C ALA A 91 -3.55 10.18 -5.22
N ILE A 92 -3.87 8.91 -4.94
CA ILE A 92 -5.04 8.53 -4.14
C ILE A 92 -4.95 9.11 -2.72
N ASN A 93 -3.80 8.97 -2.05
CA ASN A 93 -3.61 9.50 -0.70
C ASN A 93 -3.71 11.03 -0.64
N ARG A 94 -3.14 11.74 -1.62
CA ARG A 94 -3.28 13.21 -1.73
C ARG A 94 -4.74 13.63 -1.83
N ILE A 95 -5.53 12.90 -2.60
CA ILE A 95 -6.95 13.20 -2.78
C ILE A 95 -7.73 12.93 -1.49
N ALA A 96 -7.49 11.78 -0.85
CA ALA A 96 -8.13 11.46 0.42
C ALA A 96 -7.81 12.50 1.50
N ALA A 97 -6.55 12.97 1.55
CA ALA A 97 -6.13 14.04 2.46
C ALA A 97 -6.81 15.38 2.13
N ALA A 98 -6.91 15.75 0.86
CA ALA A 98 -7.55 17.01 0.44
C ALA A 98 -9.08 17.05 0.67
N GLU A 99 -9.72 15.90 0.75
CA GLU A 99 -11.17 15.79 1.00
C GLU A 99 -11.50 15.42 2.47
N ALA A 100 -10.50 15.27 3.34
CA ALA A 100 -10.68 14.86 4.73
C ALA A 100 -11.64 15.77 5.52
N ASP A 101 -11.53 17.09 5.34
CA ASP A 101 -12.38 18.09 6.01
C ASP A 101 -13.85 18.05 5.56
N ARG A 102 -14.16 17.37 4.44
CA ARG A 102 -15.52 17.25 3.89
C ARG A 102 -16.19 15.93 4.23
N GLY A 103 -15.55 15.13 5.02
CA GLY A 103 -15.96 13.80 5.42
C GLY A 103 -14.86 12.79 5.13
N ALA A 104 -14.54 11.97 6.11
CA ALA A 104 -13.42 11.03 6.05
C ALA A 104 -13.67 9.78 5.17
N ALA A 105 -14.73 9.77 4.32
CA ALA A 105 -15.15 8.58 3.58
C ALA A 105 -14.02 7.95 2.73
N PHE A 106 -13.24 8.77 2.03
CA PHE A 106 -12.08 8.25 1.26
C PHE A 106 -10.94 7.80 2.15
N GLY A 107 -10.69 8.50 3.26
CA GLY A 107 -9.69 8.10 4.26
C GLY A 107 -10.06 6.78 4.92
N MET A 108 -11.31 6.61 5.33
CA MET A 108 -11.81 5.34 5.89
C MET A 108 -11.71 4.19 4.88
N LEU A 109 -12.07 4.43 3.61
CA LEU A 109 -11.94 3.42 2.58
C LEU A 109 -10.48 3.02 2.33
N LEU A 110 -9.56 3.99 2.33
CA LEU A 110 -8.12 3.72 2.23
C LEU A 110 -7.59 2.93 3.41
N ALA A 111 -8.00 3.25 4.63
CA ALA A 111 -7.61 2.51 5.83
C ALA A 111 -8.11 1.07 5.74
N ALA A 112 -9.40 0.86 5.51
CA ALA A 112 -10.02 -0.45 5.41
C ALA A 112 -9.42 -1.32 4.29
N SER A 113 -9.20 -0.75 3.11
CA SER A 113 -8.65 -1.46 1.95
C SER A 113 -7.13 -1.65 2.03
N GLY A 114 -6.42 -0.80 2.76
CA GLY A 114 -4.96 -0.80 2.92
C GLY A 114 -4.53 -1.48 4.22
N ARG A 115 -4.22 -0.66 5.23
CA ARG A 115 -3.62 -1.12 6.49
C ARG A 115 -4.47 -2.20 7.18
N ASP A 116 -5.78 -1.97 7.32
CA ASP A 116 -6.66 -2.87 8.06
C ASP A 116 -6.81 -4.25 7.38
N SER A 117 -6.55 -4.33 6.08
CA SER A 117 -6.55 -5.59 5.34
C SER A 117 -5.18 -6.29 5.32
N VAL A 118 -4.08 -5.55 5.45
CA VAL A 118 -2.70 -6.06 5.40
C VAL A 118 -2.23 -6.53 6.78
N MET A 119 -2.56 -5.78 7.84
CA MET A 119 -2.11 -6.06 9.20
C MET A 119 -2.45 -7.46 9.70
N PRO A 120 -3.69 -7.99 9.56
CA PRO A 120 -4.01 -9.33 10.02
C PRO A 120 -3.18 -10.42 9.32
N ARG A 121 -2.86 -10.22 8.03
CA ARG A 121 -2.06 -11.18 7.26
C ARG A 121 -0.60 -11.17 7.71
N LEU A 122 -0.07 -9.98 7.95
CA LEU A 122 1.30 -9.84 8.45
C LEU A 122 1.44 -10.39 9.87
N ALA A 123 0.47 -10.11 10.75
CA ALA A 123 0.42 -10.69 12.09
C ALA A 123 0.29 -12.21 12.04
N GLY A 124 -0.49 -12.77 11.12
CA GLY A 124 -0.56 -14.22 10.88
C GLY A 124 0.80 -14.80 10.50
N LEU A 125 1.54 -14.18 9.57
CA LEU A 125 2.91 -14.59 9.25
C LEU A 125 3.81 -14.55 10.48
N MET A 126 3.74 -13.49 11.29
CA MET A 126 4.53 -13.38 12.52
C MET A 126 4.22 -14.51 13.52
N ALA A 127 2.94 -14.86 13.69
CA ALA A 127 2.51 -15.97 14.53
C ALA A 127 3.02 -17.32 14.00
N ASP A 128 3.00 -17.55 12.68
CA ASP A 128 3.54 -18.76 12.07
C ASP A 128 5.04 -18.90 12.29
N LEU A 129 5.79 -17.80 12.24
CA LEU A 129 7.23 -17.76 12.53
C LEU A 129 7.53 -18.07 14.00
N GLU A 130 6.69 -17.64 14.92
CA GLU A 130 6.81 -17.97 16.33
C GLU A 130 6.51 -19.44 16.57
N LEU A 131 5.44 -19.98 16.00
CA LEU A 131 5.10 -21.41 16.09
C LEU A 131 6.22 -22.30 15.53
N ALA A 132 6.90 -21.84 14.49
CA ALA A 132 8.07 -22.51 13.93
C ALA A 132 9.35 -22.38 14.78
N GLY A 133 9.31 -21.63 15.89
CA GLY A 133 10.44 -21.40 16.78
C GLY A 133 11.56 -20.54 16.18
N VAL A 134 11.26 -19.76 15.15
CA VAL A 134 12.22 -18.89 14.44
C VAL A 134 12.39 -17.57 15.17
N VAL A 135 11.31 -17.06 15.73
CA VAL A 135 11.25 -15.80 16.48
C VAL A 135 10.56 -16.01 17.82
N ARG A 136 10.74 -15.05 18.73
CA ARG A 136 10.03 -14.96 20.00
C ARG A 136 9.31 -13.62 20.03
N LEU A 137 7.99 -13.66 20.18
CA LEU A 137 7.11 -12.49 20.14
C LEU A 137 6.32 -12.41 21.46
N ASP A 138 6.06 -11.19 21.91
CA ASP A 138 5.08 -10.96 22.99
C ASP A 138 3.67 -10.86 22.39
N ASP A 139 3.56 -10.18 21.23
CA ASP A 139 2.34 -10.05 20.43
C ASP A 139 2.70 -10.02 18.92
N PRO A 140 2.18 -10.93 18.12
CA PRO A 140 2.38 -10.93 16.67
C PRO A 140 1.91 -9.65 15.96
N ALA A 141 0.86 -8.99 16.46
CA ALA A 141 0.36 -7.75 15.87
C ALA A 141 1.33 -6.58 16.13
N ASP A 142 1.88 -6.47 17.33
CA ASP A 142 2.90 -5.48 17.67
C ASP A 142 4.19 -5.71 16.87
N ALA A 143 4.59 -6.96 16.69
CA ALA A 143 5.75 -7.33 15.88
C ALA A 143 5.55 -6.97 14.40
N ALA A 144 4.34 -7.14 13.87
CA ALA A 144 3.97 -6.72 12.52
C ALA A 144 4.02 -5.20 12.38
N ASP A 145 3.52 -4.46 13.38
CA ASP A 145 3.55 -2.99 13.38
C ASP A 145 4.98 -2.46 13.46
N ALA A 146 5.82 -3.06 14.30
CA ALA A 146 7.24 -2.74 14.39
C ALA A 146 7.96 -2.93 13.05
N TYR A 147 7.66 -4.03 12.33
CA TYR A 147 8.22 -4.26 11.00
C TYR A 147 7.81 -3.16 10.01
N LEU A 148 6.52 -2.80 9.97
CA LEU A 148 6.05 -1.71 9.11
C LEU A 148 6.68 -0.37 9.49
N GLY A 149 6.85 -0.08 10.76
CA GLY A 149 7.54 1.12 11.24
C GLY A 149 9.00 1.21 10.73
N LEU A 150 9.75 0.12 10.84
CA LEU A 150 11.12 0.00 10.33
C LEU A 150 11.20 0.13 8.80
N LEU A 151 10.24 -0.46 8.10
CA LEU A 151 10.18 -0.47 6.64
C LEU A 151 9.78 0.89 6.08
N LEU A 152 8.67 1.44 6.54
CA LEU A 152 8.06 2.62 5.94
C LEU A 152 8.71 3.92 6.43
N GLY A 153 8.93 4.07 7.74
CA GLY A 153 9.34 5.32 8.35
C GLY A 153 8.49 6.49 7.83
N ASP A 154 9.11 7.58 7.44
CA ASP A 154 8.46 8.78 6.91
C ASP A 154 8.34 8.82 5.38
N LEU A 155 8.87 7.82 4.67
CA LEU A 155 8.97 7.85 3.20
C LEU A 155 7.61 8.03 2.49
N PRO A 156 6.52 7.31 2.85
CA PRO A 156 5.22 7.52 2.22
C PRO A 156 4.70 8.95 2.42
N VAL A 157 4.85 9.52 3.61
CA VAL A 157 4.45 10.89 3.91
C VAL A 157 5.24 11.88 3.07
N ARG A 158 6.57 11.74 3.00
CA ARG A 158 7.44 12.59 2.17
C ARG A 158 7.09 12.52 0.69
N ARG A 159 6.65 11.35 0.21
CA ARG A 159 6.12 11.17 -1.15
C ARG A 159 4.81 11.94 -1.35
N ILE A 160 3.88 11.81 -0.41
CA ILE A 160 2.56 12.46 -0.48
C ILE A 160 2.71 13.98 -0.49
N ILE A 161 3.55 14.55 0.38
CA ILE A 161 3.79 16.01 0.45
C ILE A 161 4.74 16.55 -0.64
N GLY A 162 5.31 15.67 -1.47
CA GLY A 162 6.11 16.05 -2.63
C GLY A 162 7.58 16.41 -2.36
N VAL A 163 8.10 16.15 -1.15
CA VAL A 163 9.51 16.43 -0.79
C VAL A 163 10.45 15.26 -1.07
N ALA A 164 9.94 14.10 -1.48
CA ALA A 164 10.74 12.98 -1.91
C ALA A 164 10.35 12.54 -3.33
N PRO A 165 11.33 12.29 -4.23
CA PRO A 165 11.06 11.69 -5.54
C PRO A 165 10.68 10.22 -5.39
N PRO A 166 10.14 9.57 -6.45
CA PRO A 166 9.96 8.12 -6.46
C PRO A 166 11.28 7.40 -6.15
N PRO A 167 11.29 6.46 -5.20
CA PRO A 167 12.52 5.74 -4.88
C PRO A 167 12.93 4.84 -6.05
N ARG A 168 14.23 4.74 -6.29
CA ARG A 168 14.78 3.79 -7.27
C ARG A 168 14.67 2.35 -6.73
N LYS A 169 14.57 1.37 -7.60
CA LYS A 169 14.46 -0.05 -7.24
C LYS A 169 15.54 -0.48 -6.21
N ALA A 170 16.80 -0.08 -6.44
CA ALA A 170 17.88 -0.37 -5.50
C ALA A 170 17.69 0.23 -4.11
N ALA A 171 17.08 1.42 -4.00
CA ALA A 171 16.78 2.04 -2.72
C ALA A 171 15.62 1.34 -1.99
N ILE A 172 14.65 0.82 -2.73
CA ILE A 172 13.56 -0.01 -2.19
C ILE A 172 14.15 -1.30 -1.61
N ALA A 173 14.98 -2.02 -2.38
CA ALA A 173 15.63 -3.26 -1.96
C ALA A 173 16.48 -3.04 -0.69
N ALA A 174 17.38 -2.07 -0.70
CA ALA A 174 18.23 -1.76 0.45
C ALA A 174 17.43 -1.41 1.72
N ARG A 175 16.29 -0.73 1.55
CA ARG A 175 15.42 -0.39 2.68
C ARG A 175 14.68 -1.62 3.22
N ALA A 176 14.19 -2.49 2.35
CA ALA A 176 13.53 -3.73 2.73
C ALA A 176 14.49 -4.68 3.44
N GLU A 177 15.69 -4.89 2.90
CA GLU A 177 16.76 -5.66 3.54
C GLU A 177 17.12 -5.11 4.93
N ARG A 178 17.29 -3.78 5.03
CA ARG A 178 17.59 -3.15 6.31
C ARG A 178 16.47 -3.37 7.33
N ALA A 179 15.22 -3.23 6.93
CA ALA A 179 14.07 -3.43 7.81
C ALA A 179 13.99 -4.88 8.29
N ALA A 180 14.15 -5.86 7.40
CA ALA A 180 14.16 -7.28 7.73
C ALA A 180 15.28 -7.63 8.73
N ARG A 181 16.53 -7.20 8.46
CA ARG A 181 17.65 -7.42 9.37
C ARG A 181 17.45 -6.79 10.75
N LEU A 182 16.93 -5.57 10.83
CA LEU A 182 16.68 -4.92 12.11
C LEU A 182 15.57 -5.62 12.88
N TRP A 183 14.50 -6.02 12.21
CA TRP A 183 13.40 -6.75 12.82
C TRP A 183 13.87 -8.11 13.36
N LEU A 184 14.65 -8.87 12.58
CA LEU A 184 15.22 -10.14 13.03
C LEU A 184 16.18 -9.98 14.22
N ARG A 185 16.92 -8.87 14.32
CA ARG A 185 17.74 -8.59 15.51
C ARG A 185 16.92 -8.38 16.77
N LEU A 186 15.68 -7.90 16.65
CA LEU A 186 14.78 -7.70 17.79
C LEU A 186 14.13 -9.01 18.24
N TYR A 187 13.79 -9.89 17.30
CA TYR A 187 12.88 -10.99 17.57
C TYR A 187 13.43 -12.39 17.28
N ALA A 188 14.54 -12.54 16.53
CA ALA A 188 15.09 -13.87 16.24
C ALA A 188 15.55 -14.58 17.52
N VAL A 189 15.20 -15.86 17.62
CA VAL A 189 15.71 -16.72 18.71
C VAL A 189 17.19 -16.96 18.48
N THR A 190 18.03 -16.46 19.38
CA THR A 190 19.47 -16.77 19.38
C THR A 190 19.61 -18.25 19.69
N ARG A 191 19.98 -19.07 18.73
CA ARG A 191 20.39 -20.46 19.04
C ARG A 191 21.72 -20.41 19.80
N PRO A 192 21.82 -21.10 20.94
CA PRO A 192 23.07 -21.17 21.69
C PRO A 192 24.18 -21.88 20.92
#